data_bc84024af01dd5eda871065053a1b033
#
_entry.id   bc84024af01dd5eda871065053a1b033
#
_cell.length_a   1.000
_cell.length_b   1.000
_cell.length_c   1.000
_cell.angle_alpha   90.00
_cell.angle_beta   90.00
_cell.angle_gamma   90.00
#
_symmetry.space_group_name_H-M   'P 1'
#
loop_
_entity.id
_entity.type
_entity.pdbx_description
1 polymer ?
#
loop_
_entity_poly.entity_id
_entity_poly.type
_entity_poly.pdbx_seq_one_letter_code
_entity_poly.pdbx_strand_id
1 'polypeptide(L)'
;MKLIKLFFAVFVLTTLVSCTLTENLYINKDGSGKFSVDMDASSLMAMMPNDSTKSEKNIDSTFSFKQLFLENIDSIAKLPKADQEQLKKLENFNLRMNINSDAKQFLFSMNTDFKNVAELQDVLATMNTINTVQNANKNK
;
A
#
# COMPACT_ATOMS: atom_id res chain seq x y z
N MET A 1 -24.36 -16.58 32.94
CA MET A 1 -24.45 -15.16 32.54
C MET A 1 -23.17 -14.36 32.67
N LYS A 2 -22.31 -14.58 33.68
CA LYS A 2 -21.01 -13.86 33.82
C LYS A 2 -20.00 -14.22 32.73
N LEU A 3 -19.90 -15.50 32.35
CA LEU A 3 -18.99 -16.00 31.29
C LEU A 3 -19.34 -15.44 29.92
N ILE A 4 -20.62 -15.31 29.58
CA ILE A 4 -21.07 -14.72 28.30
C ILE A 4 -20.72 -13.23 28.23
N LYS A 5 -20.85 -12.50 29.33
CA LYS A 5 -20.44 -11.08 29.40
C LYS A 5 -18.93 -10.92 29.26
N LEU A 6 -18.15 -11.83 29.85
CA LEU A 6 -16.69 -11.84 29.71
C LEU A 6 -16.26 -12.15 28.26
N PHE A 7 -16.92 -13.11 27.62
CA PHE A 7 -16.67 -13.46 26.21
C PHE A 7 -16.97 -12.30 25.26
N PHE A 8 -18.09 -11.61 25.52
CA PHE A 8 -18.47 -10.42 24.73
C PHE A 8 -17.52 -9.24 24.95
N ALA A 9 -17.03 -9.03 26.17
CA ALA A 9 -16.06 -8.00 26.47
C ALA A 9 -14.70 -8.26 25.79
N VAL A 10 -14.24 -9.51 25.76
CA VAL A 10 -13.01 -9.91 25.05
C VAL A 10 -13.18 -9.76 23.54
N PHE A 11 -14.35 -10.12 23.00
CA PHE A 11 -14.63 -9.99 21.55
C PHE A 11 -14.63 -8.52 21.09
N VAL A 12 -15.18 -7.60 21.90
CA VAL A 12 -15.19 -6.16 21.59
C VAL A 12 -13.77 -5.56 21.63
N LEU A 13 -12.89 -6.05 22.50
CA LEU A 13 -11.51 -5.58 22.61
C LEU A 13 -10.63 -5.96 21.40
N THR A 14 -10.97 -7.03 20.67
CA THR A 14 -10.19 -7.50 19.51
C THR A 14 -10.47 -6.73 18.21
N THR A 15 -11.48 -5.86 18.18
CA THR A 15 -11.90 -5.13 16.96
C THR A 15 -11.23 -3.76 16.78
N LEU A 16 -10.32 -3.36 17.66
CA LEU A 16 -9.79 -1.99 17.67
C LEU A 16 -8.51 -1.76 16.86
N VAL A 17 -7.99 -2.78 16.17
CA VAL A 17 -6.80 -2.61 15.31
C VAL A 17 -7.26 -2.32 13.89
N SER A 18 -7.19 -1.07 13.49
CA SER A 18 -7.53 -0.63 12.15
C SER A 18 -6.33 0.04 11.50
N CYS A 19 -5.90 -0.49 10.35
CA CYS A 19 -5.07 0.28 9.44
C CYS A 19 -5.98 1.25 8.68
N THR A 20 -5.59 2.51 8.61
CA THR A 20 -6.32 3.50 7.83
C THR A 20 -5.80 3.48 6.39
N LEU A 21 -6.69 3.21 5.45
CA LEU A 21 -6.43 3.34 4.02
C LEU A 21 -7.23 4.55 3.51
N THR A 22 -6.54 5.47 2.86
CA THR A 22 -7.15 6.67 2.30
C THR A 22 -6.84 6.76 0.81
N GLU A 23 -7.88 6.86 0.00
CA GLU A 23 -7.75 7.11 -1.44
C GLU A 23 -8.02 8.59 -1.71
N ASN A 24 -7.11 9.26 -2.40
CA ASN A 24 -7.25 10.66 -2.76
C ASN A 24 -7.20 10.82 -4.28
N LEU A 25 -8.13 11.59 -4.80
CA LEU A 25 -8.20 11.94 -6.21
C LEU A 25 -8.27 13.46 -6.34
N TYR A 26 -7.25 14.04 -6.96
CA TYR A 26 -7.17 15.46 -7.26
C TYR A 26 -7.30 15.67 -8.76
N ILE A 27 -8.28 16.47 -9.19
CA ILE A 27 -8.55 16.75 -10.60
C ILE A 27 -8.41 18.26 -10.84
N ASN A 28 -7.58 18.61 -11.80
CA ASN A 28 -7.37 19.97 -12.26
C ASN A 28 -8.47 20.38 -13.25
N LYS A 29 -8.58 21.67 -13.53
CA LYS A 29 -9.58 22.22 -14.49
C LYS A 29 -9.38 21.73 -15.92
N ASP A 30 -8.15 21.35 -16.28
CA ASP A 30 -7.78 20.83 -17.60
C ASP A 30 -8.01 19.30 -17.75
N GLY A 31 -8.53 18.65 -16.69
CA GLY A 31 -8.79 17.21 -16.66
C GLY A 31 -7.57 16.35 -16.31
N SER A 32 -6.41 16.95 -16.08
CA SER A 32 -5.26 16.26 -15.49
C SER A 32 -5.42 16.11 -13.97
N GLY A 33 -4.56 15.33 -13.33
CA GLY A 33 -4.62 15.23 -11.88
C GLY A 33 -3.64 14.25 -11.28
N LYS A 34 -3.90 13.93 -10.01
CA LYS A 34 -3.10 13.00 -9.22
C LYS A 34 -4.03 12.04 -8.47
N PHE A 35 -3.69 10.77 -8.51
CA PHE A 35 -4.30 9.73 -7.68
C PHE A 35 -3.28 9.27 -6.64
N SER A 36 -3.70 9.10 -5.38
CA SER A 36 -2.89 8.49 -4.35
C SER A 36 -3.69 7.55 -3.46
N VAL A 37 -2.99 6.52 -2.98
CA VAL A 37 -3.44 5.61 -1.93
C VAL A 37 -2.46 5.73 -0.79
N ASP A 38 -2.94 6.19 0.35
CA ASP A 38 -2.15 6.40 1.56
C ASP A 38 -2.59 5.40 2.63
N MET A 39 -1.63 4.71 3.23
CA MET A 39 -1.87 3.74 4.30
C MET A 39 -1.09 4.14 5.55
N ASP A 40 -1.80 4.27 6.66
CA ASP A 40 -1.22 4.41 7.98
C ASP A 40 -1.28 3.06 8.72
N ALA A 41 -0.12 2.43 8.87
CA ALA A 41 0.08 1.17 9.58
C ALA A 41 0.77 1.37 10.94
N SER A 42 0.79 2.60 11.46
CA SER A 42 1.45 2.93 12.73
C SER A 42 0.88 2.14 13.92
N SER A 43 -0.40 1.79 13.88
CA SER A 43 -1.02 0.93 14.89
C SER A 43 -0.40 -0.46 14.96
N LEU A 44 0.02 -1.04 13.83
CA LEU A 44 0.74 -2.32 13.80
C LEU A 44 2.12 -2.18 14.43
N MET A 45 2.83 -1.10 14.11
CA MET A 45 4.16 -0.84 14.67
C MET A 45 4.10 -0.61 16.19
N ALA A 46 3.03 0.04 16.68
CA ALA A 46 2.81 0.22 18.11
C ALA A 46 2.62 -1.08 18.89
N MET A 47 2.15 -2.15 18.21
CA MET A 47 1.94 -3.49 18.81
C MET A 47 3.19 -4.37 18.77
N MET A 48 4.21 -4.00 18.00
CA MET A 48 5.46 -4.77 17.94
C MET A 48 6.25 -4.60 19.25
N PRO A 49 6.89 -5.68 19.75
CA PRO A 49 7.79 -5.58 20.89
C PRO A 49 8.91 -4.57 20.63
N ASN A 50 9.27 -3.76 21.63
CA ASN A 50 10.29 -2.72 21.48
C ASN A 50 11.67 -3.25 21.02
N ASP A 51 11.96 -4.53 21.24
CA ASP A 51 13.22 -5.14 20.79
C ASP A 51 13.25 -5.42 19.28
N SER A 52 12.10 -5.60 18.65
CA SER A 52 12.00 -5.82 17.19
C SER A 52 12.19 -4.53 16.39
N THR A 53 12.02 -3.35 17.01
CA THR A 53 12.12 -2.05 16.35
C THR A 53 13.48 -1.36 16.54
N LYS A 54 14.33 -1.85 17.44
CA LYS A 54 15.62 -1.21 17.77
C LYS A 54 16.68 -1.27 16.68
N SER A 55 16.52 -2.10 15.66
CA SER A 55 17.49 -2.25 14.58
C SER A 55 17.09 -1.57 13.28
N GLU A 56 15.88 -1.03 13.17
CA GLU A 56 15.47 -0.32 11.96
C GLU A 56 15.72 1.17 12.10
N LYS A 57 16.65 1.66 11.29
CA LYS A 57 16.90 3.10 11.13
C LYS A 57 15.63 3.76 10.61
N ASN A 58 15.39 5.01 11.01
CA ASN A 58 14.36 5.83 10.41
C ASN A 58 14.54 5.86 8.90
N ILE A 59 13.51 5.45 8.17
CA ILE A 59 13.51 5.36 6.70
C ILE A 59 12.51 6.37 6.18
N ASP A 60 12.95 7.26 5.32
CA ASP A 60 12.07 8.09 4.47
C ASP A 60 12.59 7.95 3.04
N SER A 61 11.96 7.09 2.29
CA SER A 61 12.42 6.74 0.94
C SER A 61 11.28 6.83 -0.05
N THR A 62 11.60 7.36 -1.22
CA THR A 62 10.69 7.38 -2.37
C THR A 62 11.29 6.57 -3.49
N PHE A 63 10.49 5.66 -4.05
CA PHE A 63 10.87 4.78 -5.14
C PHE A 63 9.95 5.02 -6.33
N SER A 64 10.51 5.08 -7.53
CA SER A 64 9.74 4.99 -8.76
C SER A 64 9.67 3.51 -9.18
N PHE A 65 8.48 3.01 -9.48
CA PHE A 65 8.35 1.66 -10.04
C PHE A 65 9.11 1.49 -11.34
N LYS A 66 9.16 2.54 -12.16
CA LYS A 66 9.97 2.54 -13.38
C LYS A 66 11.45 2.28 -13.10
N GLN A 67 12.01 2.94 -12.10
CA GLN A 67 13.40 2.74 -11.71
C GLN A 67 13.62 1.32 -11.15
N LEU A 68 12.72 0.85 -10.28
CA LEU A 68 12.78 -0.51 -9.74
C LEU A 68 12.75 -1.57 -10.85
N PHE A 69 11.95 -1.34 -11.90
CA PHE A 69 11.87 -2.27 -13.04
C PHE A 69 13.16 -2.26 -13.87
N LEU A 70 13.76 -1.10 -14.08
CA LEU A 70 15.03 -1.00 -14.79
C LEU A 70 16.17 -1.69 -14.02
N GLU A 71 16.20 -1.54 -12.70
CA GLU A 71 17.20 -2.17 -11.83
C GLU A 71 17.03 -3.70 -11.75
N ASN A 72 15.82 -4.22 -11.98
CA ASN A 72 15.48 -5.64 -11.86
C ASN A 72 15.04 -6.27 -13.19
N ILE A 73 15.44 -5.70 -14.33
CA ILE A 73 14.95 -6.09 -15.65
C ILE A 73 15.20 -7.58 -15.96
N ASP A 74 16.35 -8.14 -15.57
CA ASP A 74 16.68 -9.55 -15.78
C ASP A 74 15.81 -10.52 -14.96
N SER A 75 15.40 -10.08 -13.78
CA SER A 75 14.51 -10.86 -12.92
C SER A 75 13.07 -10.81 -13.43
N ILE A 76 12.62 -9.64 -13.89
CA ILE A 76 11.29 -9.44 -14.45
C ILE A 76 11.15 -10.20 -15.79
N ALA A 77 12.18 -10.23 -16.63
CA ALA A 77 12.18 -10.97 -17.88
C ALA A 77 11.98 -12.49 -17.72
N LYS A 78 12.26 -13.05 -16.53
CA LYS A 78 12.04 -14.47 -16.19
C LYS A 78 10.62 -14.78 -15.73
N LEU A 79 9.82 -13.76 -15.44
CA LEU A 79 8.43 -13.94 -15.03
C LEU A 79 7.56 -14.35 -16.22
N PRO A 80 6.39 -15.00 -15.97
CA PRO A 80 5.38 -15.20 -16.98
C PRO A 80 4.97 -13.88 -17.63
N LYS A 81 4.66 -13.89 -18.93
CA LYS A 81 4.29 -12.66 -19.68
C LYS A 81 3.12 -11.91 -19.04
N ALA A 82 2.13 -12.63 -18.52
CA ALA A 82 0.99 -12.02 -17.85
C ALA A 82 1.42 -11.18 -16.62
N ASP A 83 2.39 -11.67 -15.85
CA ASP A 83 2.92 -10.96 -14.68
C ASP A 83 3.74 -9.73 -15.10
N GLN A 84 4.54 -9.86 -16.17
CA GLN A 84 5.27 -8.72 -16.74
C GLN A 84 4.31 -7.60 -17.19
N GLU A 85 3.20 -7.94 -17.85
CA GLU A 85 2.18 -6.99 -18.26
C GLU A 85 1.50 -6.29 -17.07
N GLN A 86 1.24 -7.03 -15.99
CA GLN A 86 0.70 -6.45 -14.76
C GLN A 86 1.69 -5.48 -14.11
N LEU A 87 2.96 -5.85 -14.00
CA LEU A 87 4.01 -4.98 -13.47
C LEU A 87 4.15 -3.71 -14.32
N LYS A 88 4.10 -3.82 -15.65
CA LYS A 88 4.19 -2.68 -16.55
C LYS A 88 3.12 -1.61 -16.30
N LYS A 89 1.93 -2.01 -15.88
CA LYS A 89 0.84 -1.07 -15.53
C LYS A 89 1.19 -0.20 -14.31
N LEU A 90 2.12 -0.65 -13.47
CA LEU A 90 2.59 0.09 -12.29
C LEU A 90 3.75 1.04 -12.61
N GLU A 91 4.30 1.04 -13.82
CA GLU A 91 5.52 1.78 -14.17
C GLU A 91 5.44 3.27 -13.82
N ASN A 92 4.27 3.88 -13.94
CA ASN A 92 4.05 5.29 -13.67
C ASN A 92 3.77 5.62 -12.20
N PHE A 93 3.74 4.61 -11.32
CA PHE A 93 3.50 4.84 -9.91
C PHE A 93 4.81 5.13 -9.16
N ASN A 94 4.71 6.01 -8.19
CA ASN A 94 5.73 6.25 -7.18
C ASN A 94 5.26 5.71 -5.85
N LEU A 95 6.21 5.20 -5.09
CA LEU A 95 6.01 4.64 -3.76
C LEU A 95 6.83 5.44 -2.77
N ARG A 96 6.20 5.90 -1.68
CA ARG A 96 6.90 6.48 -0.54
C ARG A 96 6.66 5.63 0.69
N MET A 97 7.73 5.33 1.38
CA MET A 97 7.71 4.62 2.65
C MET A 97 8.41 5.49 3.70
N ASN A 98 7.68 5.79 4.77
CA ASN A 98 8.22 6.51 5.92
C ASN A 98 8.05 5.65 7.17
N ILE A 99 9.17 5.21 7.72
CA ILE A 99 9.23 4.44 8.97
C ILE A 99 10.00 5.27 9.98
N ASN A 100 9.38 5.55 11.11
CA ASN A 100 10.01 6.19 12.25
C ASN A 100 9.81 5.32 13.48
N SER A 101 10.85 4.59 13.85
CA SER A 101 10.81 3.64 14.97
C SER A 101 10.61 4.33 16.30
N ASP A 102 11.17 5.53 16.50
CA ASP A 102 11.07 6.30 17.75
C ASP A 102 9.63 6.81 17.95
N ALA A 103 9.01 7.29 16.88
CA ALA A 103 7.63 7.77 16.89
C ALA A 103 6.61 6.63 16.71
N LYS A 104 7.05 5.38 16.50
CA LYS A 104 6.21 4.23 16.13
C LYS A 104 5.31 4.52 14.94
N GLN A 105 5.85 5.19 13.93
CA GLN A 105 5.14 5.59 12.74
C GLN A 105 5.54 4.72 11.55
N PHE A 106 4.54 4.21 10.82
CA PHE A 106 4.70 3.51 9.56
C PHE A 106 3.68 4.03 8.55
N LEU A 107 4.13 4.87 7.64
CA LEU A 107 3.32 5.45 6.58
C LEU A 107 3.81 4.91 5.24
N PHE A 108 2.85 4.55 4.41
CA PHE A 108 3.06 4.09 3.06
C PHE A 108 2.15 4.89 2.13
N SER A 109 2.70 5.41 1.04
CA SER A 109 1.96 6.16 0.05
C SER A 109 2.34 5.67 -1.35
N MET A 110 1.33 5.36 -2.16
CA MET A 110 1.51 5.06 -3.58
C MET A 110 0.75 6.10 -4.39
N ASN A 111 1.40 6.72 -5.36
CA ASN A 111 0.78 7.78 -6.14
C ASN A 111 1.23 7.75 -7.61
N THR A 112 0.36 8.30 -8.47
CA THR A 112 0.63 8.52 -9.88
C THR A 112 -0.09 9.77 -10.35
N ASP A 113 0.49 10.43 -11.34
CA ASP A 113 -0.15 11.53 -12.06
C ASP A 113 -0.83 11.02 -13.32
N PHE A 114 -1.91 11.66 -13.73
CA PHE A 114 -2.62 11.39 -14.99
C PHE A 114 -2.87 12.69 -15.76
N LYS A 115 -2.86 12.62 -17.09
CA LYS A 115 -3.00 13.81 -17.96
C LYS A 115 -4.44 14.08 -18.39
N ASN A 116 -5.28 13.06 -18.32
CA ASN A 116 -6.67 13.14 -18.75
C ASN A 116 -7.51 12.00 -18.15
N VAL A 117 -8.83 12.05 -18.34
CA VAL A 117 -9.79 11.09 -17.81
C VAL A 117 -9.54 9.66 -18.31
N ALA A 118 -9.04 9.47 -19.52
CA ALA A 118 -8.75 8.13 -20.04
C ALA A 118 -7.57 7.49 -19.26
N GLU A 119 -6.50 8.24 -19.01
CA GLU A 119 -5.39 7.77 -18.17
C GLU A 119 -5.86 7.49 -16.72
N LEU A 120 -6.77 8.28 -16.17
CA LEU A 120 -7.37 8.00 -14.86
C LEU A 120 -8.12 6.66 -14.85
N GLN A 121 -8.87 6.34 -15.92
CA GLN A 121 -9.53 5.04 -16.03
C GLN A 121 -8.52 3.88 -16.00
N ASP A 122 -7.39 4.02 -16.70
CA ASP A 122 -6.32 3.03 -16.69
C ASP A 122 -5.68 2.86 -15.31
N VAL A 123 -5.48 3.97 -14.58
CA VAL A 123 -4.99 3.97 -13.18
C VAL A 123 -5.94 3.18 -12.28
N LEU A 124 -7.23 3.49 -12.32
CA LEU A 124 -8.24 2.83 -11.49
C LEU A 124 -8.39 1.34 -11.85
N ALA A 125 -8.34 0.98 -13.13
CA ALA A 125 -8.36 -0.40 -13.60
C ALA A 125 -7.13 -1.18 -13.07
N THR A 126 -5.96 -0.55 -13.06
CA THR A 126 -4.74 -1.13 -12.51
C THR A 126 -4.87 -1.40 -11.00
N MET A 127 -5.41 -0.46 -10.24
CA MET A 127 -5.63 -0.62 -8.80
C MET A 127 -6.62 -1.75 -8.49
N ASN A 128 -7.71 -1.86 -9.25
CA ASN A 128 -8.66 -2.96 -9.12
C ASN A 128 -8.01 -4.33 -9.39
N THR A 129 -7.11 -4.40 -10.37
CA THR A 129 -6.38 -5.63 -10.67
C THR A 129 -5.47 -6.06 -9.51
N ILE A 130 -4.75 -5.12 -8.88
CA ILE A 130 -3.92 -5.39 -7.71
C ILE A 130 -4.76 -5.96 -6.57
N ASN A 131 -5.92 -5.35 -6.29
CA ASN A 131 -6.84 -5.81 -5.24
C ASN A 131 -7.36 -7.23 -5.50
N THR A 132 -7.64 -7.59 -6.74
CA THR A 132 -8.12 -8.96 -7.10
C THR A 132 -7.03 -10.00 -6.94
N VAL A 133 -5.78 -9.71 -7.32
CA VAL A 133 -4.64 -10.62 -7.14
C VAL A 133 -4.34 -10.87 -5.66
N GLN A 134 -4.41 -9.85 -4.82
CA GLN A 134 -4.24 -10.00 -3.39
C GLN A 134 -5.31 -10.89 -2.75
N ASN A 135 -6.56 -10.77 -3.20
CA ASN A 135 -7.66 -11.57 -2.69
C ASN A 135 -7.57 -13.04 -3.16
N ALA A 136 -7.09 -13.31 -4.36
CA ALA A 136 -6.88 -14.65 -4.88
C ALA A 136 -5.78 -15.43 -4.11
N ASN A 137 -4.75 -14.73 -3.65
CA ASN A 137 -3.65 -15.31 -2.87
C ASN A 137 -4.02 -15.59 -1.40
N LYS A 138 -5.05 -14.92 -0.86
CA LYS A 138 -5.56 -15.20 0.50
C LYS A 138 -6.41 -16.47 0.59
N ASN A 139 -6.88 -16.99 -0.54
CA ASN A 139 -7.77 -18.17 -0.61
C ASN A 139 -7.03 -19.46 -1.01
N LYS A 140 -5.71 -19.47 -1.00
CA LYS A 140 -4.85 -20.64 -1.16
C LYS A 140 -4.14 -20.96 0.16
#